data_0735a2a8da05b41aaf7a03442d8cc68d
#
_entry.id   0735a2a8da05b41aaf7a03442d8cc68d
#
_cell.length_a   1.000
_cell.length_b   1.000
_cell.length_c   1.000
_cell.angle_alpha   90.00
_cell.angle_beta   90.00
_cell.angle_gamma   90.00
#
_symmetry.space_group_name_H-M   'P 1'
#
loop_
_entity.id
_entity.type
_entity.pdbx_description
1 polymer ?
#
loop_
_entity_poly.entity_id
_entity_poly.type
_entity_poly.pdbx_seq_one_letter_code
_entity_poly.pdbx_strand_id
1 'polypeptide(L)'
;DGITDDKLISIAKLLEARSEHPLAKAVVNYDYTAKQNDYSDIISIDVSNAVAGNGLEASAQYIKAFEADSADISDKISLYGGNADYISKKATIPQEYIKKSYELSGDGKTPMFFATDKEFLGIIAVADTIKEDSPKAIKELKDMGLYVVMITGDNERSANAIGKIAGVNEVIAGVLPDGKEKEIQRLKKYGKVIMVGDGINDAPALTSADIGIAIGAG
;
A
#
# COMPACT_ATOMS: atom_id res chain seq x y z
N ASP A 1 20.62 -9.52 -12.71
CA ASP A 1 21.31 -10.72 -12.33
C ASP A 1 22.13 -10.50 -11.06
N GLY A 2 21.63 -10.68 -9.85
CA GLY A 2 22.38 -10.55 -8.61
C GLY A 2 21.60 -10.08 -7.41
N ILE A 3 20.48 -9.38 -7.62
CA ILE A 3 19.62 -8.97 -6.52
C ILE A 3 18.67 -10.11 -6.21
N THR A 4 18.78 -10.62 -4.99
CA THR A 4 17.89 -11.68 -4.51
C THR A 4 16.66 -11.07 -3.86
N ASP A 5 15.54 -11.81 -3.85
CA ASP A 5 14.35 -11.43 -3.08
C ASP A 5 14.69 -11.18 -1.62
N ASP A 6 15.66 -11.94 -1.07
CA ASP A 6 16.14 -11.79 0.30
C ASP A 6 16.67 -10.37 0.57
N LYS A 7 17.52 -9.85 -0.32
CA LYS A 7 18.08 -8.48 -0.20
C LYS A 7 17.00 -7.43 -0.28
N LEU A 8 16.13 -7.52 -1.29
CA LEU A 8 15.02 -6.57 -1.49
C LEU A 8 14.11 -6.53 -0.27
N ILE A 9 13.62 -7.68 0.18
CA ILE A 9 12.62 -7.75 1.25
C ILE A 9 13.23 -7.36 2.60
N SER A 10 14.42 -7.81 2.93
CA SER A 10 15.10 -7.45 4.19
C SER A 10 15.35 -5.93 4.26
N ILE A 11 15.89 -5.34 3.19
CA ILE A 11 16.14 -3.88 3.15
C ILE A 11 14.82 -3.09 3.19
N ALA A 12 13.79 -3.53 2.48
CA ALA A 12 12.49 -2.88 2.52
C ALA A 12 11.88 -2.92 3.92
N LYS A 13 11.92 -4.07 4.61
CA LYS A 13 11.46 -4.19 6.00
C LYS A 13 12.24 -3.30 6.95
N LEU A 14 13.57 -3.26 6.85
CA LEU A 14 14.42 -2.39 7.66
C LEU A 14 14.05 -0.91 7.48
N LEU A 15 13.88 -0.46 6.23
CA LEU A 15 13.56 0.92 5.91
C LEU A 15 12.16 1.30 6.38
N GLU A 16 11.17 0.46 6.12
CA GLU A 16 9.76 0.71 6.43
C GLU A 16 9.40 0.49 7.91
N ALA A 17 10.22 -0.21 8.69
CA ALA A 17 9.98 -0.47 10.11
C ALA A 17 9.83 0.80 10.97
N ARG A 18 10.31 1.94 10.47
CA ARG A 18 10.23 3.25 11.13
C ARG A 18 9.10 4.14 10.62
N SER A 19 8.29 3.64 9.69
CA SER A 19 7.18 4.37 9.07
C SER A 19 5.85 3.97 9.71
N GLU A 20 5.02 4.96 10.02
CA GLU A 20 3.64 4.75 10.48
C GLU A 20 2.64 4.53 9.34
N HIS A 21 3.10 4.62 8.08
CA HIS A 21 2.21 4.52 6.91
C HIS A 21 1.62 3.11 6.80
N PRO A 22 0.33 2.94 6.42
CA PRO A 22 -0.29 1.61 6.25
C PRO A 22 0.46 0.69 5.30
N LEU A 23 0.97 1.21 4.18
CA LEU A 23 1.76 0.44 3.22
C LEU A 23 3.06 -0.10 3.84
N ALA A 24 3.72 0.70 4.69
CA ALA A 24 4.91 0.30 5.42
C ALA A 24 4.63 -0.87 6.35
N LYS A 25 3.52 -0.80 7.10
CA LYS A 25 3.08 -1.89 7.99
C LYS A 25 2.84 -3.19 7.22
N ALA A 26 2.28 -3.11 6.02
CA ALA A 26 2.09 -4.28 5.16
C ALA A 26 3.42 -4.92 4.73
N VAL A 27 4.43 -4.10 4.38
CA VAL A 27 5.78 -4.59 4.04
C VAL A 27 6.45 -5.25 5.25
N VAL A 28 6.41 -4.59 6.41
CA VAL A 28 7.05 -5.10 7.64
C VAL A 28 6.42 -6.40 8.11
N ASN A 29 5.08 -6.49 8.06
CA ASN A 29 4.34 -7.66 8.53
C ASN A 29 4.29 -8.81 7.50
N TYR A 30 4.88 -8.63 6.32
CA TYR A 30 4.91 -9.70 5.33
C TYR A 30 5.70 -10.89 5.86
N ASP A 31 5.05 -12.05 5.95
CA ASP A 31 5.68 -13.29 6.41
C ASP A 31 6.63 -13.83 5.33
N TYR A 32 7.90 -13.55 5.52
CA TYR A 32 8.97 -13.95 4.62
C TYR A 32 10.16 -14.47 5.40
N THR A 33 10.56 -15.69 5.09
CA THR A 33 11.79 -16.27 5.61
C THR A 33 12.84 -16.21 4.50
N ALA A 34 13.95 -15.51 4.78
CA ALA A 34 15.07 -15.43 3.87
C ALA A 34 15.62 -16.82 3.52
N LYS A 35 15.86 -17.06 2.22
CA LYS A 35 16.33 -18.37 1.71
C LYS A 35 17.83 -18.55 1.84
N GLN A 36 18.58 -17.45 1.73
CA GLN A 36 20.04 -17.44 1.76
C GLN A 36 20.58 -16.53 2.84
N ASN A 37 20.17 -15.24 2.86
CA ASN A 37 20.70 -14.23 3.74
C ASN A 37 19.63 -13.27 4.23
N ASP A 38 19.57 -13.06 5.53
CA ASP A 38 18.76 -11.99 6.11
C ASP A 38 19.63 -10.74 6.29
N TYR A 39 19.41 -9.75 5.45
CA TYR A 39 20.14 -8.49 5.48
C TYR A 39 19.82 -7.63 6.71
N SER A 40 18.76 -7.93 7.46
CA SER A 40 18.47 -7.26 8.72
C SER A 40 19.54 -7.52 9.79
N ASP A 41 20.23 -8.65 9.68
CA ASP A 41 21.36 -9.01 10.55
C ASP A 41 22.70 -8.41 10.08
N ILE A 42 22.73 -7.82 8.89
CA ILE A 42 23.95 -7.37 8.21
C ILE A 42 24.03 -5.85 8.16
N ILE A 43 22.88 -5.16 8.11
CA ILE A 43 22.75 -3.72 7.93
C ILE A 43 22.07 -3.10 9.15
N SER A 44 22.64 -2.01 9.68
CA SER A 44 22.03 -1.20 10.72
C SER A 44 21.69 0.19 10.21
N ILE A 45 20.46 0.66 10.46
CA ILE A 45 20.05 2.01 10.10
C ILE A 45 20.46 3.00 11.19
N ASP A 46 21.21 4.03 10.81
CA ASP A 46 21.62 5.12 11.68
C ASP A 46 20.52 6.19 11.80
N VAL A 47 20.09 6.70 10.65
CA VAL A 47 19.09 7.78 10.55
C VAL A 47 18.13 7.46 9.42
N SER A 48 16.84 7.70 9.63
CA SER A 48 15.82 7.61 8.59
C SER A 48 14.98 8.88 8.55
N ASN A 49 14.63 9.34 7.34
CA ASN A 49 13.83 10.52 7.10
C ASN A 49 12.67 10.21 6.15
N ALA A 50 11.49 10.73 6.47
CA ALA A 50 10.37 10.73 5.54
C ALA A 50 10.55 11.86 4.53
N VAL A 51 10.39 11.54 3.24
CA VAL A 51 10.40 12.52 2.14
C VAL A 51 8.95 12.75 1.72
N ALA A 52 8.39 13.89 2.14
CA ALA A 52 6.97 14.18 1.99
C ALA A 52 6.44 13.93 0.57
N GLY A 53 5.41 13.10 0.44
CA GLY A 53 4.77 12.74 -0.83
C GLY A 53 5.58 11.82 -1.75
N ASN A 54 6.78 11.38 -1.35
CA ASN A 54 7.68 10.62 -2.20
C ASN A 54 8.07 9.25 -1.63
N GLY A 55 8.40 9.18 -0.34
CA GLY A 55 8.84 7.93 0.29
C GLY A 55 9.74 8.15 1.50
N LEU A 56 10.72 7.28 1.66
CA LEU A 56 11.67 7.24 2.78
C LEU A 56 13.11 7.20 2.26
N GLU A 57 14.02 7.78 3.04
CA GLU A 57 15.46 7.59 2.87
C GLU A 57 16.11 7.28 4.22
N ALA A 58 17.14 6.47 4.21
CA ALA A 58 17.91 6.17 5.40
C ALA A 58 19.39 6.11 5.10
N SER A 59 20.19 6.58 6.09
CA SER A 59 21.63 6.28 6.17
C SER A 59 21.81 5.04 7.03
N ALA A 60 22.57 4.09 6.53
CA ALA A 60 22.82 2.82 7.18
C ALA A 60 24.30 2.42 7.02
N GLN A 61 24.73 1.42 7.77
CA GLN A 61 26.08 0.86 7.68
C GLN A 61 26.03 -0.66 7.75
N TYR A 62 27.01 -1.30 7.13
CA TYR A 62 27.20 -2.73 7.29
C TYR A 62 27.80 -3.02 8.66
N ILE A 63 27.20 -3.96 9.40
CA ILE A 63 27.64 -4.39 10.74
C ILE A 63 28.28 -5.78 10.74
N LYS A 64 28.15 -6.52 9.63
CA LYS A 64 28.82 -7.81 9.37
C LYS A 64 29.35 -7.82 7.94
N ALA A 65 30.56 -8.40 7.76
CA ALA A 65 31.11 -8.64 6.43
C ALA A 65 30.24 -9.66 5.69
N PHE A 66 30.00 -9.39 4.40
CA PHE A 66 29.18 -10.24 3.56
C PHE A 66 29.96 -10.59 2.27
N GLU A 67 30.19 -11.87 2.04
CA GLU A 67 31.06 -12.35 0.94
C GLU A 67 30.57 -11.97 -0.47
N ALA A 68 29.26 -11.78 -0.65
CA ALA A 68 28.68 -11.49 -1.95
C ALA A 68 28.69 -10.00 -2.34
N ASP A 69 28.81 -9.07 -1.38
CA ASP A 69 28.69 -7.63 -1.64
C ASP A 69 30.02 -6.87 -1.63
N SER A 70 31.16 -7.52 -1.35
CA SER A 70 32.48 -6.89 -1.22
C SER A 70 32.50 -5.66 -0.29
N ALA A 71 31.52 -5.53 0.60
CA ALA A 71 31.40 -4.42 1.51
C ALA A 71 32.18 -4.70 2.81
N ASP A 72 33.01 -3.76 3.23
CA ASP A 72 33.67 -3.82 4.51
C ASP A 72 32.75 -3.46 5.65
N ILE A 73 33.00 -4.00 6.83
CA ILE A 73 32.32 -3.60 8.06
C ILE A 73 32.50 -2.09 8.25
N SER A 74 31.43 -1.39 8.53
CA SER A 74 31.35 0.07 8.67
C SER A 74 31.27 0.87 7.36
N ASP A 75 31.18 0.22 6.19
CA ASP A 75 30.84 0.93 4.97
C ASP A 75 29.44 1.54 5.09
N LYS A 76 29.35 2.82 4.72
CA LYS A 76 28.06 3.52 4.69
C LYS A 76 27.30 3.18 3.42
N ILE A 77 26.01 3.04 3.56
CA ILE A 77 25.07 2.81 2.47
C ILE A 77 23.83 3.69 2.66
N SER A 78 23.33 4.25 1.58
CA SER A 78 22.05 4.96 1.60
C SER A 78 20.95 4.05 1.05
N LEU A 79 19.82 4.01 1.76
CA LEU A 79 18.66 3.21 1.41
C LEU A 79 17.51 4.13 1.01
N TYR A 80 16.78 3.79 -0.04
CA TYR A 80 15.68 4.56 -0.58
C TYR A 80 14.48 3.67 -0.83
N GLY A 81 13.29 4.13 -0.39
CA GLY A 81 12.01 3.48 -0.67
C GLY A 81 10.96 4.52 -1.04
N GLY A 82 10.12 4.26 -2.06
CA GLY A 82 9.09 5.21 -2.43
C GLY A 82 8.49 5.00 -3.81
N ASN A 83 7.94 6.08 -4.39
CA ASN A 83 7.36 6.04 -5.72
C ASN A 83 8.42 6.05 -6.83
N ALA A 84 8.02 5.73 -8.07
CA ALA A 84 8.92 5.66 -9.22
C ALA A 84 9.66 6.97 -9.49
N ASP A 85 8.96 8.12 -9.35
CA ASP A 85 9.55 9.44 -9.63
C ASP A 85 10.65 9.81 -8.64
N TYR A 86 10.49 9.40 -7.39
CA TYR A 86 11.51 9.61 -6.36
C TYR A 86 12.72 8.70 -6.59
N ILE A 87 12.49 7.41 -6.79
CA ILE A 87 13.58 6.43 -6.94
C ILE A 87 14.36 6.66 -8.25
N SER A 88 13.72 7.11 -9.32
CA SER A 88 14.42 7.44 -10.58
C SER A 88 15.48 8.54 -10.44
N LYS A 89 15.37 9.38 -9.41
CA LYS A 89 16.37 10.41 -9.08
C LYS A 89 17.56 9.88 -8.27
N LYS A 90 17.44 8.67 -7.72
CA LYS A 90 18.43 8.04 -6.85
C LYS A 90 19.17 6.88 -7.53
N ALA A 91 18.45 6.12 -8.38
CA ALA A 91 18.97 4.98 -9.10
C ALA A 91 18.32 4.84 -10.48
N THR A 92 19.03 4.18 -11.40
CA THR A 92 18.45 3.86 -12.72
C THR A 92 17.47 2.69 -12.58
N ILE A 93 16.19 2.95 -12.87
CA ILE A 93 15.15 1.91 -12.84
C ILE A 93 15.10 1.24 -14.22
N PRO A 94 15.29 -0.10 -14.34
CA PRO A 94 15.14 -0.80 -15.60
C PRO A 94 13.70 -0.67 -16.14
N GLN A 95 13.57 -0.53 -17.46
CA GLN A 95 12.27 -0.27 -18.12
C GLN A 95 11.23 -1.37 -17.85
N GLU A 96 11.67 -2.59 -17.66
CA GLU A 96 10.80 -3.72 -17.31
C GLU A 96 10.06 -3.52 -15.99
N TYR A 97 10.72 -2.94 -14.97
CA TYR A 97 10.08 -2.64 -13.68
C TYR A 97 9.09 -1.49 -13.78
N ILE A 98 9.36 -0.51 -14.62
CA ILE A 98 8.39 0.57 -14.90
C ILE A 98 7.14 -0.03 -15.54
N LYS A 99 7.29 -0.89 -16.57
CA LYS A 99 6.17 -1.59 -17.19
C LYS A 99 5.41 -2.46 -16.18
N LYS A 100 6.14 -3.22 -15.37
CA LYS A 100 5.56 -4.08 -14.34
C LYS A 100 4.76 -3.30 -13.29
N SER A 101 5.24 -2.12 -12.89
CA SER A 101 4.54 -1.26 -11.94
C SER A 101 3.18 -0.79 -12.49
N TYR A 102 3.10 -0.47 -13.79
CA TYR A 102 1.82 -0.13 -14.43
C TYR A 102 0.84 -1.31 -14.46
N GLU A 103 1.33 -2.54 -14.72
CA GLU A 103 0.51 -3.74 -14.67
C GLU A 103 -0.03 -3.97 -13.24
N LEU A 104 0.86 -3.90 -12.23
CA LEU A 104 0.50 -4.07 -10.82
C LEU A 104 -0.51 -3.01 -10.35
N SER A 105 -0.32 -1.74 -10.75
CA SER A 105 -1.29 -0.68 -10.47
C SER A 105 -2.63 -0.94 -11.17
N GLY A 106 -2.59 -1.53 -12.37
CA GLY A 106 -3.79 -1.98 -13.09
C GLY A 106 -4.58 -3.06 -12.36
N ASP A 107 -3.89 -3.89 -11.58
CA ASP A 107 -4.47 -4.93 -10.72
C ASP A 107 -4.90 -4.42 -9.34
N GLY A 108 -4.90 -3.10 -9.11
CA GLY A 108 -5.28 -2.51 -7.83
C GLY A 108 -4.20 -2.56 -6.74
N LYS A 109 -2.95 -2.85 -7.11
CA LYS A 109 -1.83 -2.88 -6.16
C LYS A 109 -1.06 -1.57 -6.19
N THR A 110 -0.44 -1.21 -5.08
CA THR A 110 0.44 -0.04 -4.97
C THR A 110 1.90 -0.48 -5.04
N PRO A 111 2.60 -0.25 -6.16
CA PRO A 111 4.01 -0.59 -6.29
C PRO A 111 4.87 0.41 -5.53
N MET A 112 5.74 -0.10 -4.66
CA MET A 112 6.78 0.62 -3.95
C MET A 112 8.13 0.21 -4.52
N PHE A 113 8.98 1.19 -4.84
CA PHE A 113 10.29 0.98 -5.44
C PHE A 113 11.36 1.12 -4.36
N PHE A 114 12.38 0.27 -4.43
CA PHE A 114 13.49 0.27 -3.48
C PHE A 114 14.82 0.30 -4.20
N ALA A 115 15.75 1.07 -3.65
CA ALA A 115 17.11 1.21 -4.16
C ALA A 115 18.10 1.48 -3.04
N THR A 116 19.37 1.28 -3.34
CA THR A 116 20.49 1.81 -2.57
C THR A 116 21.18 2.93 -3.37
N ASP A 117 22.20 3.56 -2.81
CA ASP A 117 23.07 4.49 -3.55
C ASP A 117 23.92 3.79 -4.62
N LYS A 118 23.99 2.44 -4.60
CA LYS A 118 24.77 1.64 -5.55
C LYS A 118 23.91 1.01 -6.65
N GLU A 119 22.66 0.63 -6.34
CA GLU A 119 21.83 -0.14 -7.26
C GLU A 119 20.33 -0.02 -6.99
N PHE A 120 19.52 -0.23 -8.04
CA PHE A 120 18.09 -0.45 -7.92
C PHE A 120 17.83 -1.88 -7.43
N LEU A 121 17.05 -2.05 -6.38
CA LEU A 121 16.77 -3.36 -5.78
C LEU A 121 15.56 -4.07 -6.38
N GLY A 122 14.49 -3.33 -6.65
CA GLY A 122 13.27 -3.92 -7.16
C GLY A 122 12.00 -3.17 -6.74
N ILE A 123 10.86 -3.83 -6.95
CA ILE A 123 9.55 -3.34 -6.53
C ILE A 123 8.86 -4.35 -5.61
N ILE A 124 8.19 -3.82 -4.59
CA ILE A 124 7.24 -4.57 -3.76
C ILE A 124 5.86 -3.96 -4.01
N ALA A 125 4.89 -4.78 -4.37
CA ALA A 125 3.53 -4.31 -4.59
C ALA A 125 2.66 -4.67 -3.39
N VAL A 126 2.14 -3.66 -2.74
CA VAL A 126 1.19 -3.80 -1.64
C VAL A 126 -0.22 -3.69 -2.19
N ALA A 127 -1.09 -4.61 -1.80
CA ALA A 127 -2.51 -4.56 -2.11
C ALA A 127 -3.29 -4.47 -0.80
N ASP A 128 -4.33 -3.63 -0.79
CA ASP A 128 -5.34 -3.74 0.25
C ASP A 128 -6.05 -5.08 0.07
N THR A 129 -6.00 -5.91 1.10
CA THR A 129 -6.72 -7.15 1.10
C THR A 129 -8.13 -6.92 1.65
N ILE A 130 -9.13 -7.30 0.87
CA ILE A 130 -10.49 -7.39 1.38
C ILE A 130 -10.51 -8.44 2.48
N LYS A 131 -11.18 -8.16 3.60
CA LYS A 131 -11.39 -9.16 4.64
C LYS A 131 -12.08 -10.37 4.02
N GLU A 132 -11.65 -11.57 4.40
CA GLU A 132 -12.13 -12.84 3.80
C GLU A 132 -13.66 -13.01 3.87
N ASP A 133 -14.29 -12.44 4.88
CA ASP A 133 -15.75 -12.50 5.09
C ASP A 133 -16.53 -11.42 4.28
N SER A 134 -15.86 -10.37 3.77
CA SER A 134 -16.54 -9.28 3.09
C SER A 134 -17.32 -9.70 1.83
N PRO A 135 -16.80 -10.54 0.92
CA PRO A 135 -17.57 -10.99 -0.24
C PRO A 135 -18.83 -11.77 0.15
N LYS A 136 -18.74 -12.55 1.23
CA LYS A 136 -19.88 -13.31 1.76
C LYS A 136 -20.94 -12.36 2.34
N ALA A 137 -20.52 -11.39 3.15
CA ALA A 137 -21.44 -10.40 3.73
C ALA A 137 -22.13 -9.56 2.66
N ILE A 138 -21.39 -9.11 1.64
CA ILE A 138 -21.95 -8.35 0.51
C ILE A 138 -22.95 -9.20 -0.27
N LYS A 139 -22.66 -10.48 -0.48
CA LYS A 139 -23.60 -11.38 -1.13
C LYS A 139 -24.89 -11.53 -0.33
N GLU A 140 -24.80 -11.71 1.00
CA GLU A 140 -25.97 -11.80 1.87
C GLU A 140 -26.84 -10.53 1.82
N LEU A 141 -26.22 -9.34 1.83
CA LEU A 141 -26.94 -8.08 1.67
C LEU A 141 -27.68 -8.00 0.32
N LYS A 142 -27.03 -8.44 -0.76
CA LYS A 142 -27.66 -8.49 -2.09
C LYS A 142 -28.81 -9.50 -2.16
N ASP A 143 -28.67 -10.65 -1.52
CA ASP A 143 -29.71 -11.68 -1.42
C ASP A 143 -30.95 -11.16 -0.62
N MET A 144 -30.76 -10.19 0.29
CA MET A 144 -31.82 -9.44 0.97
C MET A 144 -32.48 -8.36 0.08
N GLY A 145 -32.01 -8.18 -1.16
CA GLY A 145 -32.54 -7.17 -2.09
C GLY A 145 -31.90 -5.80 -1.97
N LEU A 146 -30.80 -5.66 -1.23
CA LEU A 146 -30.07 -4.39 -1.11
C LEU A 146 -29.15 -4.17 -2.31
N TYR A 147 -29.09 -2.90 -2.77
CA TYR A 147 -28.13 -2.46 -3.77
C TYR A 147 -26.88 -1.95 -3.06
N VAL A 148 -25.76 -2.69 -3.19
CA VAL A 148 -24.53 -2.42 -2.45
C VAL A 148 -23.59 -1.57 -3.29
N VAL A 149 -23.21 -0.41 -2.77
CA VAL A 149 -22.32 0.57 -3.42
C VAL A 149 -21.06 0.74 -2.59
N MET A 150 -19.89 0.70 -3.22
CA MET A 150 -18.61 1.05 -2.60
C MET A 150 -18.23 2.47 -2.98
N ILE A 151 -17.96 3.33 -1.98
CA ILE A 151 -17.49 4.71 -2.17
C ILE A 151 -16.08 4.80 -1.58
N THR A 152 -15.11 5.20 -2.40
CA THR A 152 -13.70 5.27 -1.97
C THR A 152 -12.99 6.49 -2.56
N GLY A 153 -11.95 6.96 -1.86
CA GLY A 153 -11.01 7.97 -2.35
C GLY A 153 -9.96 7.42 -3.31
N ASP A 154 -9.85 6.11 -3.45
CA ASP A 154 -8.86 5.46 -4.30
C ASP A 154 -9.10 5.77 -5.78
N ASN A 155 -8.06 5.58 -6.58
CA ASN A 155 -8.19 5.71 -8.03
C ASN A 155 -9.15 4.65 -8.61
N GLU A 156 -9.76 4.98 -9.74
CA GLU A 156 -10.80 4.18 -10.37
C GLU A 156 -10.38 2.72 -10.66
N ARG A 157 -9.12 2.50 -11.01
CA ARG A 157 -8.58 1.17 -11.32
C ARG A 157 -8.54 0.27 -10.09
N SER A 158 -7.94 0.77 -9.01
CA SER A 158 -7.85 0.05 -7.73
C SER A 158 -9.23 -0.23 -7.15
N ALA A 159 -10.08 0.80 -7.14
CA ALA A 159 -11.45 0.70 -6.63
C ALA A 159 -12.27 -0.35 -7.38
N ASN A 160 -12.21 -0.37 -8.73
CA ASN A 160 -12.93 -1.34 -9.54
C ASN A 160 -12.41 -2.77 -9.33
N ALA A 161 -11.08 -2.96 -9.17
CA ALA A 161 -10.53 -4.27 -8.88
C ALA A 161 -11.04 -4.81 -7.53
N ILE A 162 -11.01 -3.98 -6.48
CA ILE A 162 -11.52 -4.32 -5.14
C ILE A 162 -13.02 -4.56 -5.18
N GLY A 163 -13.80 -3.68 -5.81
CA GLY A 163 -15.24 -3.80 -5.93
C GLY A 163 -15.69 -5.07 -6.65
N LYS A 164 -14.93 -5.50 -7.67
CA LYS A 164 -15.17 -6.77 -8.37
C LYS A 164 -14.93 -7.98 -7.46
N ILE A 165 -13.87 -7.98 -6.67
CA ILE A 165 -13.58 -9.07 -5.70
C ILE A 165 -14.63 -9.07 -4.59
N ALA A 166 -15.00 -7.89 -4.06
CA ALA A 166 -16.03 -7.71 -3.05
C ALA A 166 -17.43 -8.12 -3.54
N GLY A 167 -17.68 -8.00 -4.83
CA GLY A 167 -18.96 -8.34 -5.45
C GLY A 167 -20.03 -7.26 -5.30
N VAL A 168 -19.66 -5.99 -5.11
CA VAL A 168 -20.61 -4.87 -5.01
C VAL A 168 -21.34 -4.62 -6.34
N ASN A 169 -22.45 -3.90 -6.30
CA ASN A 169 -23.20 -3.55 -7.51
C ASN A 169 -22.61 -2.35 -8.25
N GLU A 170 -22.08 -1.37 -7.50
CA GLU A 170 -21.54 -0.13 -8.05
C GLU A 170 -20.29 0.29 -7.28
N VAL A 171 -19.32 0.87 -7.99
CA VAL A 171 -18.11 1.47 -7.41
C VAL A 171 -18.08 2.95 -7.77
N ILE A 172 -17.92 3.82 -6.77
CA ILE A 172 -17.75 5.26 -6.92
C ILE A 172 -16.36 5.59 -6.39
N ALA A 173 -15.43 5.80 -7.30
CA ALA A 173 -14.00 6.00 -7.02
C ALA A 173 -13.60 7.46 -7.04
N GLY A 174 -12.42 7.79 -6.48
CA GLY A 174 -11.85 9.14 -6.50
C GLY A 174 -12.62 10.18 -5.71
N VAL A 175 -13.44 9.74 -4.76
CA VAL A 175 -14.30 10.63 -3.97
C VAL A 175 -13.52 11.16 -2.78
N LEU A 176 -13.23 12.46 -2.78
CA LEU A 176 -12.63 13.13 -1.62
C LEU A 176 -13.59 13.09 -0.41
N PRO A 177 -13.10 13.22 0.83
CA PRO A 177 -13.92 13.15 2.04
C PRO A 177 -15.19 14.01 1.96
N ASP A 178 -15.07 15.28 1.53
CA ASP A 178 -16.19 16.21 1.37
C ASP A 178 -17.14 15.84 0.22
N GLY A 179 -16.73 14.97 -0.68
CA GLY A 179 -17.52 14.47 -1.80
C GLY A 179 -18.43 13.31 -1.43
N LYS A 180 -18.10 12.53 -0.40
CA LYS A 180 -18.87 11.35 -0.01
C LYS A 180 -20.29 11.70 0.38
N GLU A 181 -20.50 12.81 1.10
CA GLU A 181 -21.84 13.30 1.44
C GLU A 181 -22.70 13.55 0.20
N LYS A 182 -22.14 14.17 -0.84
CA LYS A 182 -22.85 14.45 -2.09
C LYS A 182 -23.30 13.16 -2.78
N GLU A 183 -22.45 12.12 -2.74
CA GLU A 183 -22.82 10.82 -3.29
C GLU A 183 -23.94 10.15 -2.48
N ILE A 184 -23.95 10.26 -1.16
CA ILE A 184 -25.07 9.80 -0.32
C ILE A 184 -26.36 10.52 -0.72
N GLN A 185 -26.34 11.85 -0.87
CA GLN A 185 -27.51 12.62 -1.31
C GLN A 185 -27.99 12.21 -2.72
N ARG A 186 -27.07 11.88 -3.62
CA ARG A 186 -27.39 11.34 -4.94
C ARG A 186 -28.11 9.99 -4.84
N LEU A 187 -27.58 9.09 -4.03
CA LEU A 187 -28.13 7.73 -3.85
C LEU A 187 -29.51 7.76 -3.18
N LYS A 188 -29.75 8.69 -2.26
CA LYS A 188 -31.08 8.87 -1.61
C LYS A 188 -32.23 9.15 -2.58
N LYS A 189 -31.93 9.60 -3.81
CA LYS A 189 -32.97 9.78 -4.85
C LYS A 189 -33.51 8.43 -5.36
N TYR A 190 -32.81 7.35 -5.14
CA TYR A 190 -33.23 6.01 -5.59
C TYR A 190 -33.82 5.15 -4.48
N GLY A 191 -33.64 5.55 -3.21
CA GLY A 191 -34.21 4.82 -2.07
C GLY A 191 -33.58 5.24 -0.75
N LYS A 192 -33.88 4.50 0.30
CA LYS A 192 -33.26 4.66 1.61
C LYS A 192 -31.78 4.20 1.58
N VAL A 193 -30.92 4.98 2.20
CA VAL A 193 -29.47 4.74 2.21
C VAL A 193 -28.98 4.42 3.61
N ILE A 194 -28.28 3.29 3.72
CA ILE A 194 -27.48 2.94 4.89
C ILE A 194 -26.02 3.22 4.52
N MET A 195 -25.35 4.07 5.30
CA MET A 195 -23.91 4.33 5.14
C MET A 195 -23.15 3.61 6.25
N VAL A 196 -22.10 2.88 5.86
CA VAL A 196 -21.16 2.22 6.78
C VAL A 196 -19.78 2.82 6.54
N GLY A 197 -19.10 3.27 7.59
CA GLY A 197 -17.78 3.89 7.49
C GLY A 197 -16.99 3.83 8.80
N ASP A 198 -15.76 4.34 8.79
CA ASP A 198 -14.85 4.35 9.96
C ASP A 198 -15.19 5.42 11.03
N GLY A 199 -16.07 6.34 10.71
CA GLY A 199 -16.58 7.36 11.61
C GLY A 199 -15.84 8.69 11.58
N ILE A 200 -14.54 8.73 11.38
CA ILE A 200 -13.74 9.97 11.48
C ILE A 200 -13.84 10.76 10.16
N ASN A 201 -13.43 10.16 9.07
CA ASN A 201 -13.42 10.80 7.75
C ASN A 201 -14.80 10.75 7.06
N ASP A 202 -15.66 9.85 7.50
CA ASP A 202 -16.97 9.59 6.93
C ASP A 202 -18.13 10.26 7.69
N ALA A 203 -17.84 11.02 8.77
CA ALA A 203 -18.87 11.61 9.63
C ALA A 203 -19.94 12.44 8.88
N PRO A 204 -19.61 13.31 7.91
CA PRO A 204 -20.63 14.02 7.13
C PRO A 204 -21.53 13.07 6.30
N ALA A 205 -20.94 12.06 5.66
CA ALA A 205 -21.66 11.07 4.87
C ALA A 205 -22.56 10.18 5.75
N LEU A 206 -22.05 9.72 6.90
CA LEU A 206 -22.79 8.94 7.89
C LEU A 206 -24.01 9.70 8.41
N THR A 207 -23.83 11.00 8.72
CA THR A 207 -24.92 11.86 9.21
C THR A 207 -25.96 12.14 8.13
N SER A 208 -25.54 12.22 6.87
CA SER A 208 -26.36 12.50 5.71
C SER A 208 -27.22 11.31 5.26
N ALA A 209 -26.84 10.10 5.60
CA ALA A 209 -27.57 8.88 5.28
C ALA A 209 -28.89 8.75 6.10
N ASP A 210 -29.81 7.88 5.67
CA ASP A 210 -30.99 7.55 6.47
C ASP A 210 -30.61 6.73 7.72
N ILE A 211 -29.58 5.91 7.61
CA ILE A 211 -28.93 5.19 8.72
C ILE A 211 -27.42 5.28 8.53
N GLY A 212 -26.71 5.83 9.50
CA GLY A 212 -25.25 5.84 9.57
C GLY A 212 -24.75 4.80 10.56
N ILE A 213 -23.83 3.94 10.15
CA ILE A 213 -23.17 2.93 10.99
C ILE A 213 -21.66 3.23 11.00
N ALA A 214 -21.16 3.68 12.14
CA ALA A 214 -19.72 3.85 12.33
C ALA A 214 -19.13 2.54 12.86
N ILE A 215 -18.15 1.97 12.13
CA ILE A 215 -17.37 0.84 12.59
C ILE A 215 -16.10 1.43 13.17
N GLY A 216 -15.98 1.43 14.50
CA GLY A 216 -14.76 1.84 15.18
C GLY A 216 -13.61 0.90 14.78
N ALA A 217 -12.43 1.45 14.55
CA ALA A 217 -11.22 0.65 14.52
C ALA A 217 -11.05 0.05 15.92
N GLY A 218 -11.35 -1.25 16.02
CA GLY A 218 -11.14 -2.03 17.25
C GLY A 218 -9.66 -2.22 17.51
#